data_8f27e78cc82d203c159738be03015167
#
_entry.id   8f27e78cc82d203c159738be03015167
#
_cell.length_a   1.000
_cell.length_b   1.000
_cell.length_c   1.000
_cell.angle_alpha   90.00
_cell.angle_beta   90.00
_cell.angle_gamma   90.00
#
_symmetry.space_group_name_H-M   'P 1'
#
loop_
_entity.id
_entity.type
_entity.pdbx_description
1 polymer ?
#
loop_
_entity_poly.entity_id
_entity_poly.type
_entity_poly.pdbx_seq_one_letter_code
_entity_poly.pdbx_strand_id
1 'polypeptide(L)'
;MCGIAGAVNFNLSHNTINATMYHRGPDEHGDYASGNVNFFHLRLSILDIGGGKQPMHLDDRYTIIFNGEIYNHNELRKLFNIKGTTASDTETILLLYRQFGTDFLKHLDGMFVFAIHDKENNTVLIARDRAGEKPLYYYKDNEKIVFASELNCLKGMLPLQMEEANFYHYLRLGTFYREFTPYKNVTELQAGSYLLIDCSTLQIQQSRWWNIHDFYLQENNDPFEKSVDTVDAFLHTSVKRRLESSDLEVGCFLSGGIDSGLATAIASEYNHDLKTFTVSFDDEYNEAPLAKLVADRYNTHHTEINISFNNLKSDLEKILRNYGEPFFDSSAIPAYYVSREAKKYLTVIINGDGADELFAGYRRYVPFSKY
;
A
#
# COMPACT_ATOMS: atom_id res chain seq x y z
N MET A 1 -1.04 -7.95 -3.57
CA MET A 1 -0.70 -6.56 -3.93
C MET A 1 0.11 -6.59 -5.20
N CYS A 2 -0.20 -5.70 -6.17
CA CYS A 2 0.52 -5.63 -7.43
C CYS A 2 1.99 -5.19 -7.27
N GLY A 3 2.80 -5.41 -8.30
CA GLY A 3 4.14 -4.87 -8.44
C GLY A 3 4.21 -3.96 -9.66
N ILE A 4 4.75 -2.76 -9.51
CA ILE A 4 5.00 -1.86 -10.63
C ILE A 4 6.49 -1.55 -10.77
N ALA A 5 6.93 -1.44 -12.00
CA ALA A 5 8.24 -0.92 -12.37
C ALA A 5 8.12 -0.04 -13.61
N GLY A 6 8.91 1.02 -13.67
CA GLY A 6 8.93 1.89 -14.84
C GLY A 6 10.26 2.63 -14.98
N ALA A 7 10.47 3.17 -16.16
CA ALA A 7 11.69 3.91 -16.45
C ALA A 7 11.49 4.96 -17.54
N VAL A 8 12.31 6.00 -17.47
CA VAL A 8 12.55 6.96 -18.55
C VAL A 8 14.02 6.87 -18.95
N ASN A 9 14.32 6.71 -20.23
CA ASN A 9 15.66 6.49 -20.80
C ASN A 9 16.37 5.23 -20.27
N PHE A 10 15.63 4.17 -19.92
CA PHE A 10 16.22 2.92 -19.49
C PHE A 10 15.36 1.72 -19.91
N ASN A 11 15.98 0.64 -20.36
CA ASN A 11 15.30 -0.60 -20.72
C ASN A 11 15.13 -1.49 -19.49
N LEU A 12 13.88 -1.78 -19.13
CA LEU A 12 13.56 -2.65 -18.00
C LEU A 12 13.95 -4.11 -18.27
N SER A 13 14.55 -4.76 -17.28
CA SER A 13 14.81 -6.21 -17.32
C SER A 13 13.61 -6.98 -16.79
N HIS A 14 12.75 -7.50 -17.66
CA HIS A 14 11.59 -8.30 -17.28
C HIS A 14 11.97 -9.52 -16.42
N ASN A 15 13.12 -10.16 -16.73
CA ASN A 15 13.62 -11.29 -15.93
C ASN A 15 13.93 -10.87 -14.49
N THR A 16 14.59 -9.71 -14.31
CA THR A 16 14.89 -9.18 -12.97
C THR A 16 13.63 -8.80 -12.21
N ILE A 17 12.67 -8.13 -12.88
CA ILE A 17 11.39 -7.75 -12.27
C ILE A 17 10.64 -8.99 -11.80
N ASN A 18 10.51 -10.01 -12.64
CA ASN A 18 9.88 -11.27 -12.27
C ASN A 18 10.63 -11.97 -11.12
N ALA A 19 11.97 -12.04 -11.16
CA ALA A 19 12.74 -12.70 -10.11
C ALA A 19 12.62 -12.01 -8.74
N THR A 20 12.40 -10.69 -8.70
CA THR A 20 12.39 -9.90 -7.47
C THR A 20 11.00 -9.55 -6.96
N MET A 21 9.99 -9.42 -7.84
CA MET A 21 8.66 -8.93 -7.47
C MET A 21 7.49 -9.86 -7.85
N TYR A 22 7.73 -11.07 -8.39
CA TYR A 22 6.66 -12.00 -8.78
C TYR A 22 5.68 -12.30 -7.63
N HIS A 23 6.17 -12.37 -6.40
CA HIS A 23 5.35 -12.61 -5.20
C HIS A 23 4.26 -11.55 -4.97
N ARG A 24 4.43 -10.34 -5.55
CA ARG A 24 3.43 -9.26 -5.43
C ARG A 24 2.23 -9.46 -6.35
N GLY A 25 2.45 -9.98 -7.54
CA GLY A 25 1.39 -10.13 -8.54
C GLY A 25 1.61 -11.35 -9.43
N PRO A 26 1.24 -12.55 -8.93
CA PRO A 26 1.51 -13.79 -9.65
C PRO A 26 0.47 -14.13 -10.73
N ASP A 27 -0.65 -13.39 -10.82
CA ASP A 27 -1.79 -13.79 -11.65
C ASP A 27 -1.60 -13.39 -13.12
N GLU A 28 -1.13 -12.17 -13.37
CA GLU A 28 -0.92 -11.65 -14.71
C GLU A 28 0.29 -10.70 -14.73
N HIS A 29 0.85 -10.50 -15.92
CA HIS A 29 1.84 -9.46 -16.15
C HIS A 29 1.54 -8.73 -17.46
N GLY A 30 2.04 -7.49 -17.57
CA GLY A 30 1.95 -6.70 -18.77
C GLY A 30 3.08 -5.68 -18.85
N ASP A 31 3.43 -5.30 -20.06
CA ASP A 31 4.46 -4.32 -20.35
C ASP A 31 3.98 -3.26 -21.35
N TYR A 32 4.67 -2.15 -21.33
CA TYR A 32 4.43 -1.02 -22.23
C TYR A 32 5.73 -0.32 -22.53
N ALA A 33 5.90 0.02 -23.80
CA ALA A 33 7.03 0.84 -24.27
C ALA A 33 6.53 1.89 -25.27
N SER A 34 6.92 3.14 -25.07
CA SER A 34 6.62 4.23 -25.99
C SER A 34 7.69 5.32 -25.89
N GLY A 35 8.38 5.59 -26.98
CA GLY A 35 9.53 6.48 -26.99
C GLY A 35 10.61 6.00 -26.02
N ASN A 36 10.95 6.82 -25.03
CA ASN A 36 11.91 6.52 -23.99
C ASN A 36 11.28 6.09 -22.66
N VAL A 37 9.96 5.85 -22.61
CA VAL A 37 9.21 5.43 -21.43
C VAL A 37 8.92 3.94 -21.53
N ASN A 38 9.22 3.21 -20.44
CA ASN A 38 8.95 1.79 -20.28
C ASN A 38 8.21 1.55 -18.97
N PHE A 39 7.12 0.75 -18.99
CA PHE A 39 6.40 0.29 -17.82
C PHE A 39 6.30 -1.22 -17.80
N PHE A 40 6.26 -1.79 -16.59
CA PHE A 40 5.99 -3.20 -16.36
C PHE A 40 5.09 -3.35 -15.13
N HIS A 41 4.10 -4.24 -15.23
CA HIS A 41 3.11 -4.51 -14.19
C HIS A 41 3.04 -5.99 -13.88
N LEU A 42 3.01 -6.31 -12.58
CA LEU A 42 2.69 -7.64 -12.04
C LEU A 42 1.38 -7.54 -11.27
N ARG A 43 0.36 -8.29 -11.68
CA ARG A 43 -1.00 -8.17 -11.16
C ARG A 43 -1.34 -9.24 -10.15
N LEU A 44 -1.90 -8.82 -9.01
CA LEU A 44 -2.75 -9.62 -8.15
C LEU A 44 -4.20 -9.19 -8.43
N SER A 45 -5.00 -10.08 -9.00
CA SER A 45 -6.36 -9.78 -9.45
C SER A 45 -7.34 -9.81 -8.29
N ILE A 46 -7.82 -8.63 -7.86
CA ILE A 46 -8.72 -8.45 -6.71
C ILE A 46 -10.04 -7.81 -7.16
N LEU A 47 -9.97 -6.74 -7.97
CA LEU A 47 -11.13 -6.01 -8.48
C LEU A 47 -11.12 -6.05 -10.01
N ASP A 48 -12.33 -6.23 -10.60
CA ASP A 48 -12.56 -6.35 -12.04
C ASP A 48 -11.56 -7.32 -12.69
N ILE A 49 -11.69 -8.60 -12.34
CA ILE A 49 -10.75 -9.65 -12.74
C ILE A 49 -10.56 -9.66 -14.27
N GLY A 50 -11.64 -9.47 -15.03
CA GLY A 50 -11.61 -9.47 -16.49
C GLY A 50 -11.17 -8.15 -17.13
N GLY A 51 -11.63 -7.02 -16.61
CA GLY A 51 -11.44 -5.69 -17.19
C GLY A 51 -10.26 -4.88 -16.63
N GLY A 52 -9.75 -5.26 -15.44
CA GLY A 52 -8.70 -4.53 -14.72
C GLY A 52 -7.26 -4.84 -15.17
N LYS A 53 -7.04 -5.32 -16.42
CA LYS A 53 -5.70 -5.63 -16.94
C LYS A 53 -4.84 -4.36 -17.04
N GLN A 54 -3.54 -4.53 -16.78
CA GLN A 54 -2.57 -3.44 -16.81
C GLN A 54 -1.28 -3.85 -17.55
N PRO A 55 -0.56 -2.90 -18.17
CA PRO A 55 -0.85 -1.46 -18.29
C PRO A 55 -2.19 -1.17 -18.94
N MET A 56 -2.97 -0.23 -18.34
CA MET A 56 -4.27 0.16 -18.90
C MET A 56 -4.12 1.44 -19.72
N HIS A 57 -4.86 1.50 -20.83
CA HIS A 57 -4.80 2.61 -21.75
C HIS A 57 -6.13 3.37 -21.76
N LEU A 58 -6.06 4.69 -21.88
CA LEU A 58 -7.20 5.56 -22.14
C LEU A 58 -6.88 6.42 -23.36
N ASP A 59 -7.70 6.24 -24.39
CA ASP A 59 -7.43 6.79 -25.71
C ASP A 59 -6.00 6.37 -26.18
N ASP A 60 -5.45 7.00 -27.19
CA ASP A 60 -4.05 6.78 -27.59
C ASP A 60 -3.06 7.61 -26.75
N ARG A 61 -3.55 8.38 -25.78
CA ARG A 61 -2.78 9.37 -25.02
C ARG A 61 -2.23 8.84 -23.69
N TYR A 62 -3.08 8.24 -22.87
CA TYR A 62 -2.70 7.90 -21.48
C TYR A 62 -2.47 6.41 -21.30
N THR A 63 -1.43 6.09 -20.56
CA THR A 63 -1.15 4.71 -20.11
C THR A 63 -0.80 4.71 -18.62
N ILE A 64 -1.43 3.84 -17.85
CA ILE A 64 -1.22 3.70 -16.39
C ILE A 64 -0.73 2.31 -16.02
N ILE A 65 0.16 2.28 -15.00
CA ILE A 65 0.39 1.13 -14.13
C ILE A 65 0.07 1.54 -12.69
N PHE A 66 -0.62 0.66 -11.97
CA PHE A 66 -1.18 0.96 -10.66
C PHE A 66 -1.04 -0.23 -9.71
N ASN A 67 -0.60 0.04 -8.49
CA ASN A 67 -0.59 -0.89 -7.38
C ASN A 67 -1.37 -0.27 -6.22
N GLY A 68 -2.56 -0.76 -5.94
CA GLY A 68 -3.40 -0.23 -4.89
C GLY A 68 -4.87 -0.58 -5.06
N GLU A 69 -5.70 0.12 -4.30
CA GLU A 69 -7.16 0.12 -4.35
C GLU A 69 -7.67 1.54 -4.09
N ILE A 70 -8.57 2.05 -4.94
CA ILE A 70 -9.28 3.31 -4.72
C ILE A 70 -10.68 2.99 -4.20
N TYR A 71 -10.83 3.04 -2.90
CA TYR A 71 -12.05 2.60 -2.19
C TYR A 71 -13.31 3.37 -2.58
N ASN A 72 -13.17 4.66 -2.92
CA ASN A 72 -14.28 5.52 -3.29
C ASN A 72 -14.48 5.69 -4.81
N HIS A 73 -13.88 4.84 -5.66
CA HIS A 73 -13.89 5.03 -7.11
C HIS A 73 -15.32 5.08 -7.70
N ASN A 74 -16.25 4.27 -7.19
CA ASN A 74 -17.65 4.29 -7.61
C ASN A 74 -18.39 5.58 -7.22
N GLU A 75 -18.08 6.13 -6.04
CA GLU A 75 -18.63 7.40 -5.58
C GLU A 75 -18.12 8.55 -6.46
N LEU A 76 -16.82 8.54 -6.80
CA LEU A 76 -16.21 9.55 -7.66
C LEU A 76 -16.79 9.52 -9.08
N ARG A 77 -17.03 8.33 -9.64
CA ARG A 77 -17.72 8.21 -10.94
C ARG A 77 -19.10 8.87 -10.92
N LYS A 78 -19.86 8.65 -9.85
CA LYS A 78 -21.19 9.28 -9.68
C LYS A 78 -21.06 10.79 -9.48
N LEU A 79 -20.18 11.22 -8.57
CA LEU A 79 -19.98 12.63 -8.20
C LEU A 79 -19.61 13.50 -9.41
N PHE A 80 -18.70 13.01 -10.24
CA PHE A 80 -18.20 13.75 -11.40
C PHE A 80 -18.88 13.35 -12.73
N ASN A 81 -19.94 12.54 -12.67
CA ASN A 81 -20.67 12.02 -13.83
C ASN A 81 -19.73 11.39 -14.88
N ILE A 82 -18.77 10.57 -14.41
CA ILE A 82 -17.78 9.90 -15.26
C ILE A 82 -18.31 8.53 -15.66
N LYS A 83 -18.31 8.26 -16.97
CA LYS A 83 -18.67 6.95 -17.51
C LYS A 83 -17.40 6.20 -17.93
N GLY A 84 -17.15 5.06 -17.31
CA GLY A 84 -16.11 4.12 -17.70
C GLY A 84 -16.66 2.98 -18.56
N THR A 85 -15.75 2.20 -19.11
CA THR A 85 -16.06 0.97 -19.89
C THR A 85 -15.84 -0.30 -19.08
N THR A 86 -15.13 -0.19 -17.95
CA THR A 86 -14.81 -1.26 -17.01
C THR A 86 -15.33 -0.93 -15.61
N ALA A 87 -15.33 -1.90 -14.72
CA ALA A 87 -15.62 -1.70 -13.30
C ALA A 87 -14.34 -1.35 -12.48
N SER A 88 -13.18 -1.27 -13.15
CA SER A 88 -11.90 -1.06 -12.50
C SER A 88 -11.73 0.37 -11.96
N ASP A 89 -11.18 0.46 -10.77
CA ASP A 89 -10.70 1.71 -10.17
C ASP A 89 -9.53 2.32 -10.95
N THR A 90 -8.71 1.50 -11.61
CA THR A 90 -7.61 1.92 -12.50
C THR A 90 -8.13 2.81 -13.64
N GLU A 91 -9.24 2.43 -14.28
CA GLU A 91 -9.87 3.27 -15.31
C GLU A 91 -10.38 4.59 -14.71
N THR A 92 -10.92 4.54 -13.49
CA THR A 92 -11.40 5.74 -12.79
C THR A 92 -10.26 6.74 -12.58
N ILE A 93 -9.06 6.28 -12.21
CA ILE A 93 -7.87 7.15 -12.08
C ILE A 93 -7.56 7.85 -13.40
N LEU A 94 -7.53 7.13 -14.53
CA LEU A 94 -7.26 7.72 -15.85
C LEU A 94 -8.30 8.75 -16.25
N LEU A 95 -9.59 8.44 -16.04
CA LEU A 95 -10.69 9.34 -16.38
C LEU A 95 -10.66 10.63 -15.55
N LEU A 96 -10.34 10.53 -14.25
CA LEU A 96 -10.16 11.66 -13.36
C LEU A 96 -8.92 12.49 -13.75
N TYR A 97 -7.79 11.84 -14.05
CA TYR A 97 -6.58 12.53 -14.49
C TYR A 97 -6.81 13.33 -15.79
N ARG A 98 -7.50 12.73 -16.76
CA ARG A 98 -7.89 13.41 -17.99
C ARG A 98 -8.72 14.67 -17.73
N GLN A 99 -9.62 14.63 -16.75
CA GLN A 99 -10.55 15.74 -16.48
C GLN A 99 -9.95 16.83 -15.59
N PHE A 100 -9.12 16.48 -14.60
CA PHE A 100 -8.69 17.40 -13.55
C PHE A 100 -7.17 17.58 -13.46
N GLY A 101 -6.37 16.91 -14.32
CA GLY A 101 -4.92 16.89 -14.15
C GLY A 101 -4.54 16.35 -12.77
N THR A 102 -3.50 16.89 -12.15
CA THR A 102 -3.03 16.44 -10.82
C THR A 102 -3.98 16.77 -9.66
N ASP A 103 -4.94 17.69 -9.88
CA ASP A 103 -5.90 18.09 -8.85
C ASP A 103 -6.85 16.97 -8.40
N PHE A 104 -7.00 15.92 -9.23
CA PHE A 104 -7.84 14.79 -8.87
C PHE A 104 -7.33 14.02 -7.65
N LEU A 105 -6.03 14.07 -7.31
CA LEU A 105 -5.42 13.34 -6.21
C LEU A 105 -6.11 13.61 -4.88
N LYS A 106 -6.55 14.84 -4.63
CA LYS A 106 -7.23 15.22 -3.38
C LYS A 106 -8.59 14.56 -3.16
N HIS A 107 -9.20 14.02 -4.22
CA HIS A 107 -10.48 13.33 -4.16
C HIS A 107 -10.34 11.83 -3.90
N LEU A 108 -9.14 11.25 -4.11
CA LEU A 108 -8.93 9.83 -3.93
C LEU A 108 -8.96 9.43 -2.45
N ASP A 109 -9.71 8.37 -2.14
CA ASP A 109 -9.65 7.65 -0.88
C ASP A 109 -9.20 6.22 -1.19
N GLY A 110 -7.98 5.87 -0.75
CA GLY A 110 -7.38 4.60 -1.10
C GLY A 110 -5.94 4.48 -0.68
N MET A 111 -5.42 3.28 -0.83
CA MET A 111 -4.02 2.93 -0.69
C MET A 111 -3.44 2.71 -2.09
N PHE A 112 -2.48 3.53 -2.50
CA PHE A 112 -2.04 3.49 -3.89
C PHE A 112 -0.62 4.01 -4.16
N VAL A 113 -0.07 3.45 -5.21
CA VAL A 113 0.98 4.06 -6.02
C VAL A 113 0.68 3.78 -7.49
N PHE A 114 0.81 4.78 -8.34
CA PHE A 114 0.64 4.61 -9.77
C PHE A 114 1.61 5.47 -10.57
N ALA A 115 1.82 5.10 -11.82
CA ALA A 115 2.51 5.92 -12.81
C ALA A 115 1.64 6.06 -14.07
N ILE A 116 1.44 7.30 -14.52
CA ILE A 116 0.69 7.62 -15.75
C ILE A 116 1.64 8.28 -16.75
N HIS A 117 1.76 7.71 -17.94
CA HIS A 117 2.42 8.34 -19.09
C HIS A 117 1.38 9.12 -19.91
N ASP A 118 1.59 10.42 -20.06
CA ASP A 118 0.88 11.29 -21.00
C ASP A 118 1.75 11.51 -22.23
N LYS A 119 1.40 10.86 -23.35
CA LYS A 119 2.18 10.90 -24.59
C LYS A 119 2.18 12.28 -25.24
N GLU A 120 1.08 13.04 -25.14
CA GLU A 120 1.00 14.36 -25.76
C GLU A 120 1.89 15.37 -25.06
N ASN A 121 1.88 15.35 -23.73
CA ASN A 121 2.73 16.23 -22.92
C ASN A 121 4.15 15.67 -22.73
N ASN A 122 4.39 14.43 -23.15
CA ASN A 122 5.64 13.69 -22.95
C ASN A 122 6.10 13.70 -21.48
N THR A 123 5.17 13.40 -20.57
CA THR A 123 5.40 13.40 -19.12
C THR A 123 5.00 12.09 -18.47
N VAL A 124 5.65 11.76 -17.35
CA VAL A 124 5.22 10.68 -16.45
C VAL A 124 4.84 11.29 -15.09
N LEU A 125 3.58 11.11 -14.70
CA LEU A 125 3.09 11.39 -13.34
C LEU A 125 3.25 10.14 -12.49
N ILE A 126 3.93 10.23 -11.35
CA ILE A 126 3.98 9.17 -10.33
C ILE A 126 3.38 9.74 -9.05
N ALA A 127 2.39 9.07 -8.46
CA ALA A 127 1.76 9.53 -7.21
C ALA A 127 1.63 8.42 -6.19
N ARG A 128 1.73 8.78 -4.90
CA ARG A 128 1.63 7.88 -3.74
C ARG A 128 0.55 8.34 -2.79
N ASP A 129 -0.14 7.41 -2.14
CA ASP A 129 -1.23 7.65 -1.21
C ASP A 129 -0.84 8.48 0.02
N ARG A 130 -1.86 8.92 0.78
CA ARG A 130 -1.73 9.84 1.94
C ARG A 130 -0.80 9.31 3.02
N ALA A 131 -0.90 8.03 3.36
CA ALA A 131 -0.12 7.40 4.44
C ALA A 131 1.17 6.73 3.92
N GLY A 132 1.33 6.57 2.59
CA GLY A 132 2.44 5.85 1.99
C GLY A 132 2.31 4.33 2.16
N GLU A 133 1.08 3.81 2.20
CA GLU A 133 0.81 2.38 2.38
C GLU A 133 1.40 1.53 1.25
N LYS A 134 1.43 2.07 0.04
CA LYS A 134 2.10 1.38 -1.08
C LYS A 134 3.51 1.92 -1.28
N PRO A 135 4.54 1.06 -1.25
CA PRO A 135 5.92 1.50 -1.41
C PRO A 135 6.24 1.85 -2.86
N LEU A 136 7.09 2.86 -3.04
CA LEU A 136 7.73 3.18 -4.31
C LEU A 136 9.10 3.80 -4.07
N TYR A 137 10.08 3.23 -4.73
CA TYR A 137 11.46 3.71 -4.77
C TYR A 137 11.82 4.16 -6.17
N TYR A 138 12.57 5.25 -6.31
CA TYR A 138 13.07 5.69 -7.59
C TYR A 138 14.56 6.04 -7.54
N TYR A 139 15.26 5.63 -8.58
CA TYR A 139 16.63 6.02 -8.86
C TYR A 139 16.62 7.14 -9.88
N LYS A 140 17.47 8.16 -9.68
CA LYS A 140 17.68 9.24 -10.65
C LYS A 140 19.15 9.58 -10.77
N ASP A 141 19.61 9.66 -12.02
CA ASP A 141 20.86 10.32 -12.39
C ASP A 141 20.64 11.32 -13.54
N ASN A 142 21.70 11.74 -14.23
CA ASN A 142 21.62 12.68 -15.34
C ASN A 142 21.13 12.02 -16.65
N GLU A 143 21.08 10.71 -16.74
CA GLU A 143 20.82 9.97 -17.97
C GLU A 143 19.47 9.25 -17.95
N LYS A 144 18.97 8.87 -16.75
CA LYS A 144 17.78 8.03 -16.62
C LYS A 144 17.08 8.20 -15.28
N ILE A 145 15.80 7.81 -15.28
CA ILE A 145 14.99 7.61 -14.08
C ILE A 145 14.45 6.19 -14.13
N VAL A 146 14.56 5.45 -13.03
CA VAL A 146 14.04 4.08 -12.89
C VAL A 146 13.29 3.98 -11.56
N PHE A 147 12.09 3.45 -11.55
CA PHE A 147 11.31 3.28 -10.33
C PHE A 147 10.72 1.88 -10.21
N ALA A 148 10.50 1.42 -8.99
CA ALA A 148 9.90 0.13 -8.70
C ALA A 148 9.24 0.11 -7.32
N SER A 149 8.30 -0.82 -7.12
CA SER A 149 7.67 -1.08 -5.83
C SER A 149 8.64 -1.58 -4.76
N GLU A 150 9.77 -2.16 -5.15
CA GLU A 150 10.73 -2.76 -4.21
C GLU A 150 12.18 -2.42 -4.54
N LEU A 151 12.99 -2.17 -3.49
CA LEU A 151 14.43 -1.88 -3.60
C LEU A 151 15.21 -3.02 -4.29
N ASN A 152 14.84 -4.27 -4.03
CA ASN A 152 15.47 -5.43 -4.66
C ASN A 152 15.36 -5.41 -6.18
N CYS A 153 14.28 -4.86 -6.72
CA CYS A 153 14.10 -4.70 -8.15
C CYS A 153 15.08 -3.68 -8.73
N LEU A 154 15.24 -2.52 -8.09
CA LEU A 154 16.21 -1.51 -8.51
C LEU A 154 17.64 -2.03 -8.39
N LYS A 155 17.98 -2.71 -7.28
CA LYS A 155 19.28 -3.33 -7.04
C LYS A 155 19.64 -4.40 -8.08
N GLY A 156 18.65 -5.15 -8.54
CA GLY A 156 18.86 -6.16 -9.59
C GLY A 156 19.06 -5.58 -10.99
N MET A 157 18.56 -4.36 -11.25
CA MET A 157 18.65 -3.70 -12.56
C MET A 157 19.79 -2.69 -12.67
N LEU A 158 20.24 -2.12 -11.54
CA LEU A 158 21.17 -1.00 -11.49
C LEU A 158 22.40 -1.32 -10.62
N PRO A 159 23.60 -0.82 -10.98
CA PRO A 159 24.80 -0.96 -10.15
C PRO A 159 24.78 0.05 -8.99
N LEU A 160 23.87 -0.17 -8.02
CA LEU A 160 23.66 0.74 -6.90
C LEU A 160 24.89 0.75 -5.97
N GLN A 161 25.26 1.93 -5.50
CA GLN A 161 26.30 2.15 -4.51
C GLN A 161 25.68 2.47 -3.15
N MET A 162 26.31 2.00 -2.07
CA MET A 162 25.87 2.28 -0.71
C MET A 162 26.08 3.77 -0.38
N GLU A 163 25.12 4.35 0.37
CA GLU A 163 25.23 5.69 0.94
C GLU A 163 25.45 5.57 2.45
N GLU A 164 26.72 5.62 2.86
CA GLU A 164 27.10 5.39 4.25
C GLU A 164 26.47 6.39 5.23
N ALA A 165 26.27 7.63 4.80
CA ALA A 165 25.65 8.65 5.64
C ALA A 165 24.22 8.28 6.08
N ASN A 166 23.48 7.57 5.24
CA ASN A 166 22.11 7.18 5.56
C ASN A 166 22.03 6.07 6.63
N PHE A 167 23.10 5.31 6.84
CA PHE A 167 23.16 4.30 7.90
C PHE A 167 23.15 4.89 9.30
N TYR A 168 23.53 6.16 9.48
CA TYR A 168 23.35 6.86 10.76
C TYR A 168 21.88 6.90 11.19
N HIS A 169 20.97 7.10 10.25
CA HIS A 169 19.54 7.07 10.53
C HIS A 169 19.11 5.67 10.98
N TYR A 170 19.50 4.65 10.24
CA TYR A 170 19.19 3.26 10.60
C TYR A 170 19.75 2.88 11.98
N LEU A 171 21.01 3.17 12.27
CA LEU A 171 21.63 2.82 13.54
C LEU A 171 20.98 3.55 14.75
N ARG A 172 20.41 4.71 14.51
CA ARG A 172 19.73 5.50 15.55
C ARG A 172 18.26 5.17 15.72
N LEU A 173 17.55 4.88 14.63
CA LEU A 173 16.09 4.78 14.60
C LEU A 173 15.59 3.36 14.32
N GLY A 174 16.46 2.44 13.87
CA GLY A 174 16.08 1.11 13.39
C GLY A 174 15.46 1.09 12.01
N THR A 175 15.38 2.25 11.34
CA THR A 175 14.83 2.42 9.99
C THR A 175 15.55 3.56 9.27
N PHE A 176 15.50 3.56 7.93
CA PHE A 176 15.85 4.73 7.15
C PHE A 176 14.76 5.79 7.30
N TYR A 177 15.17 7.03 7.50
CA TYR A 177 14.24 8.10 7.86
C TYR A 177 13.67 8.79 6.62
N ARG A 178 12.35 8.82 6.50
CA ARG A 178 11.62 9.45 5.39
C ARG A 178 12.03 8.87 4.03
N GLU A 179 12.50 9.75 3.12
CA GLU A 179 12.89 9.43 1.74
C GLU A 179 14.24 8.71 1.62
N PHE A 180 15.03 8.61 2.68
CA PHE A 180 16.36 8.01 2.62
C PHE A 180 16.30 6.49 2.44
N THR A 181 17.21 5.98 1.63
CA THR A 181 17.45 4.56 1.43
C THR A 181 18.93 4.23 1.68
N PRO A 182 19.32 2.95 1.77
CA PRO A 182 20.73 2.61 1.88
C PRO A 182 21.59 2.92 0.63
N TYR A 183 20.98 3.40 -0.46
CA TYR A 183 21.65 3.55 -1.75
C TYR A 183 21.70 5.00 -2.22
N LYS A 184 22.84 5.38 -2.86
CA LYS A 184 23.01 6.66 -3.53
C LYS A 184 22.04 6.80 -4.69
N ASN A 185 21.48 8.00 -4.87
CA ASN A 185 20.54 8.34 -5.94
C ASN A 185 19.23 7.54 -5.92
N VAL A 186 18.97 6.77 -4.87
CA VAL A 186 17.70 6.07 -4.66
C VAL A 186 16.93 6.73 -3.54
N THR A 187 15.70 7.11 -3.84
CA THR A 187 14.82 7.82 -2.91
C THR A 187 13.50 7.06 -2.81
N GLU A 188 12.94 6.95 -1.61
CA GLU A 188 11.56 6.53 -1.42
C GLU A 188 10.62 7.71 -1.67
N LEU A 189 9.59 7.54 -2.50
CA LEU A 189 8.61 8.60 -2.73
C LEU A 189 7.81 8.84 -1.44
N GLN A 190 7.81 10.09 -0.97
CA GLN A 190 7.11 10.46 0.26
C GLN A 190 5.60 10.26 0.15
N ALA A 191 4.98 9.89 1.29
CA ALA A 191 3.54 9.83 1.46
C ALA A 191 2.86 11.16 1.07
N GLY A 192 1.69 11.08 0.45
CA GLY A 192 0.92 12.25 0.03
C GLY A 192 1.61 13.12 -1.02
N SER A 193 2.54 12.55 -1.80
CA SER A 193 3.33 13.29 -2.78
C SER A 193 3.19 12.71 -4.19
N TYR A 194 3.54 13.53 -5.18
CA TYR A 194 3.69 13.09 -6.55
C TYR A 194 4.96 13.67 -7.20
N LEU A 195 5.43 12.99 -8.23
CA LEU A 195 6.47 13.44 -9.15
C LEU A 195 5.84 13.66 -10.52
N LEU A 196 6.10 14.79 -11.15
CA LEU A 196 5.85 15.01 -12.56
C LEU A 196 7.21 15.06 -13.27
N ILE A 197 7.45 14.10 -14.13
CA ILE A 197 8.72 13.90 -14.84
C ILE A 197 8.54 14.36 -16.28
N ASP A 198 9.36 15.29 -16.75
CA ASP A 198 9.52 15.59 -18.17
C ASP A 198 10.43 14.53 -18.80
N CYS A 199 9.89 13.76 -19.75
CA CYS A 199 10.60 12.63 -20.34
C CYS A 199 11.72 13.05 -21.30
N SER A 200 11.76 14.29 -21.78
CA SER A 200 12.81 14.81 -22.65
C SER A 200 14.02 15.30 -21.86
N THR A 201 13.78 15.96 -20.73
CA THR A 201 14.82 16.65 -19.96
C THR A 201 15.20 15.91 -18.68
N LEU A 202 14.43 14.91 -18.26
CA LEU A 202 14.52 14.20 -16.98
C LEU A 202 14.38 15.14 -15.76
N GLN A 203 13.81 16.32 -15.94
CA GLN A 203 13.47 17.18 -14.83
C GLN A 203 12.28 16.61 -14.04
N ILE A 204 12.39 16.65 -12.73
CA ILE A 204 11.34 16.22 -11.81
C ILE A 204 10.80 17.44 -11.09
N GLN A 205 9.50 17.65 -11.21
CA GLN A 205 8.74 18.51 -10.32
C GLN A 205 8.11 17.64 -9.24
N GLN A 206 8.59 17.74 -7.99
CA GLN A 206 7.99 17.06 -6.84
C GLN A 206 7.02 18.00 -6.14
N SER A 207 5.85 17.51 -5.79
CA SER A 207 4.83 18.27 -5.05
C SER A 207 4.13 17.37 -4.05
N ARG A 208 3.71 17.96 -2.93
CA ARG A 208 2.89 17.30 -1.91
C ARG A 208 1.44 17.69 -2.14
N TRP A 209 0.56 16.72 -2.31
CA TRP A 209 -0.87 16.95 -2.50
C TRP A 209 -1.69 16.75 -1.23
N TRP A 210 -1.10 16.10 -0.22
CA TRP A 210 -1.70 15.91 1.11
C TRP A 210 -0.62 15.91 2.19
N ASN A 211 -0.93 16.50 3.36
CA ASN A 211 -0.03 16.53 4.50
C ASN A 211 -0.83 16.47 5.80
N ILE A 212 -0.52 15.49 6.64
CA ILE A 212 -1.19 15.31 7.94
C ILE A 212 -1.02 16.52 8.87
N HIS A 213 0.09 17.25 8.77
CA HIS A 213 0.33 18.45 9.59
C HIS A 213 -0.75 19.52 9.41
N ASP A 214 -1.36 19.61 8.23
CA ASP A 214 -2.39 20.61 7.95
C ASP A 214 -3.64 20.38 8.80
N PHE A 215 -3.85 19.14 9.26
CA PHE A 215 -4.98 18.75 10.11
C PHE A 215 -4.64 18.90 11.60
N TYR A 216 -3.41 18.64 12.03
CA TYR A 216 -2.99 18.85 13.41
C TYR A 216 -3.00 20.34 13.84
N LEU A 217 -2.92 21.25 12.89
CA LEU A 217 -3.01 22.69 13.15
C LEU A 217 -4.45 23.17 13.28
N GLN A 218 -5.44 22.33 13.03
CA GLN A 218 -6.87 22.67 13.13
C GLN A 218 -7.38 22.19 14.50
N GLU A 219 -7.74 23.15 15.35
CA GLU A 219 -8.36 22.82 16.63
C GLU A 219 -9.78 22.29 16.37
N ASN A 220 -10.07 21.13 16.95
CA ASN A 220 -11.43 20.61 17.02
C ASN A 220 -12.00 20.87 18.41
N ASN A 221 -13.05 21.71 18.48
CA ASN A 221 -13.75 22.07 19.71
C ASN A 221 -15.09 21.30 19.88
N ASP A 222 -15.29 20.22 19.13
CA ASP A 222 -16.48 19.40 19.27
C ASP A 222 -16.54 18.72 20.67
N PRO A 223 -17.72 18.62 21.28
CA PRO A 223 -17.92 17.81 22.48
C PRO A 223 -17.47 16.37 22.26
N PHE A 224 -17.04 15.70 23.32
CA PHE A 224 -16.52 14.33 23.27
C PHE A 224 -17.50 13.37 22.59
N GLU A 225 -18.79 13.42 22.96
CA GLU A 225 -19.85 12.57 22.41
C GLU A 225 -19.98 12.75 20.90
N LYS A 226 -19.96 13.99 20.42
CA LYS A 226 -19.99 14.27 18.97
C LYS A 226 -18.76 13.75 18.25
N SER A 227 -17.59 13.83 18.89
CA SER A 227 -16.34 13.28 18.33
C SER A 227 -16.42 11.76 18.23
N VAL A 228 -16.99 11.08 19.24
CA VAL A 228 -17.23 9.63 19.22
C VAL A 228 -18.14 9.25 18.06
N ASP A 229 -19.29 9.90 17.91
CA ASP A 229 -20.25 9.62 16.83
C ASP A 229 -19.60 9.83 15.44
N THR A 230 -18.77 10.86 15.32
CA THR A 230 -18.05 11.17 14.06
C THR A 230 -17.03 10.10 13.72
N VAL A 231 -16.23 9.65 14.71
CA VAL A 231 -15.23 8.59 14.54
C VAL A 231 -15.93 7.28 14.19
N ASP A 232 -17.01 6.94 14.88
CA ASP A 232 -17.80 5.75 14.61
C ASP A 232 -18.28 5.72 13.15
N ALA A 233 -18.89 6.82 12.68
CA ALA A 233 -19.35 6.94 11.29
C ALA A 233 -18.21 6.79 10.26
N PHE A 234 -17.02 7.34 10.56
CA PHE A 234 -15.86 7.18 9.70
C PHE A 234 -15.34 5.75 9.69
N LEU A 235 -15.30 5.06 10.82
CA LEU A 235 -14.87 3.66 10.91
C LEU A 235 -15.82 2.75 10.12
N HIS A 236 -17.13 2.92 10.30
CA HIS A 236 -18.14 2.20 9.52
C HIS A 236 -17.97 2.42 8.01
N THR A 237 -17.80 3.67 7.58
CA THR A 237 -17.56 4.01 6.17
C THR A 237 -16.27 3.35 5.66
N SER A 238 -15.20 3.42 6.44
CA SER A 238 -13.89 2.89 6.09
C SER A 238 -13.91 1.36 5.93
N VAL A 239 -14.49 0.64 6.89
CA VAL A 239 -14.59 -0.82 6.85
C VAL A 239 -15.50 -1.26 5.70
N LYS A 240 -16.67 -0.62 5.54
CA LYS A 240 -17.61 -0.93 4.45
C LYS A 240 -16.97 -0.78 3.08
N ARG A 241 -16.28 0.34 2.80
CA ARG A 241 -15.59 0.57 1.53
C ARG A 241 -14.57 -0.51 1.23
N ARG A 242 -13.81 -0.98 2.22
CA ARG A 242 -12.81 -2.04 2.07
C ARG A 242 -13.45 -3.41 1.81
N LEU A 243 -14.59 -3.69 2.40
CA LEU A 243 -15.37 -4.91 2.10
C LEU A 243 -15.93 -4.90 0.67
N GLU A 244 -16.33 -3.72 0.17
CA GLU A 244 -16.92 -3.52 -1.16
C GLU A 244 -15.88 -3.34 -2.28
N SER A 245 -14.59 -3.18 -1.96
CA SER A 245 -13.51 -2.92 -2.94
C SER A 245 -12.90 -4.16 -3.55
N SER A 246 -13.50 -5.33 -3.37
CA SER A 246 -12.95 -6.61 -3.85
C SER A 246 -14.05 -7.48 -4.43
N ASP A 247 -13.79 -8.10 -5.59
CA ASP A 247 -14.63 -9.17 -6.15
C ASP A 247 -14.38 -10.52 -5.45
N LEU A 248 -13.29 -10.60 -4.66
CA LEU A 248 -12.93 -11.75 -3.86
C LEU A 248 -13.48 -11.62 -2.44
N GLU A 249 -13.66 -12.77 -1.80
CA GLU A 249 -14.05 -12.81 -0.38
C GLU A 249 -13.03 -12.09 0.50
N VAL A 250 -13.52 -11.22 1.41
CA VAL A 250 -12.73 -10.44 2.35
C VAL A 250 -12.92 -10.98 3.76
N GLY A 251 -11.82 -11.23 4.49
CA GLY A 251 -11.84 -11.59 5.90
C GLY A 251 -11.14 -10.56 6.78
N CYS A 252 -10.99 -10.87 8.07
CA CYS A 252 -10.29 -10.02 9.03
C CYS A 252 -9.20 -10.78 9.79
N PHE A 253 -8.05 -10.13 10.02
CA PHE A 253 -7.16 -10.54 11.09
C PHE A 253 -7.75 -10.06 12.42
N LEU A 254 -7.84 -10.98 13.38
CA LEU A 254 -8.40 -10.73 14.69
C LEU A 254 -7.35 -11.10 15.75
N SER A 255 -6.80 -10.09 16.40
CA SER A 255 -5.97 -10.25 17.59
C SER A 255 -6.83 -10.09 18.87
N GLY A 256 -6.19 -10.20 20.03
CA GLY A 256 -6.84 -9.82 21.29
C GLY A 256 -6.96 -8.30 21.52
N GLY A 257 -6.48 -7.48 20.56
CA GLY A 257 -6.48 -6.01 20.63
C GLY A 257 -7.82 -5.36 20.30
N ILE A 258 -8.00 -4.12 20.78
CA ILE A 258 -9.23 -3.33 20.57
C ILE A 258 -9.43 -3.03 19.09
N ASP A 259 -8.39 -2.67 18.36
CA ASP A 259 -8.45 -2.17 16.99
C ASP A 259 -8.95 -3.25 16.02
N SER A 260 -8.33 -4.43 16.06
CA SER A 260 -8.77 -5.57 15.25
C SER A 260 -10.15 -6.07 15.67
N GLY A 261 -10.46 -6.01 16.97
CA GLY A 261 -11.77 -6.37 17.52
C GLY A 261 -12.87 -5.43 17.01
N LEU A 262 -12.63 -4.12 17.01
CA LEU A 262 -13.57 -3.11 16.51
C LEU A 262 -13.76 -3.22 14.99
N ALA A 263 -12.68 -3.37 14.23
CA ALA A 263 -12.75 -3.59 12.79
C ALA A 263 -13.57 -4.86 12.44
N THR A 264 -13.36 -5.94 13.19
CA THR A 264 -14.13 -7.20 13.03
C THR A 264 -15.60 -7.02 13.40
N ALA A 265 -15.91 -6.31 14.51
CA ALA A 265 -17.27 -6.02 14.93
C ALA A 265 -18.04 -5.29 13.83
N ILE A 266 -17.47 -4.19 13.32
CA ILE A 266 -18.08 -3.42 12.24
C ILE A 266 -18.21 -4.27 10.95
N ALA A 267 -17.18 -5.03 10.58
CA ALA A 267 -17.21 -5.86 9.39
C ALA A 267 -18.32 -6.93 9.44
N SER A 268 -18.59 -7.49 10.62
CA SER A 268 -19.63 -8.50 10.82
C SER A 268 -21.06 -7.96 10.61
N GLU A 269 -21.27 -6.66 10.72
CA GLU A 269 -22.58 -6.03 10.43
C GLU A 269 -22.88 -6.02 8.92
N TYR A 270 -21.83 -5.98 8.09
CA TYR A 270 -21.94 -5.96 6.63
C TYR A 270 -21.74 -7.33 5.99
N ASN A 271 -21.09 -8.28 6.67
CA ASN A 271 -20.82 -9.62 6.20
C ASN A 271 -21.11 -10.65 7.32
N HIS A 272 -22.25 -11.33 7.25
CA HIS A 272 -22.66 -12.33 8.24
C HIS A 272 -21.89 -13.65 8.17
N ASP A 273 -21.19 -13.91 7.05
CA ASP A 273 -20.32 -15.07 6.86
C ASP A 273 -18.83 -14.71 7.02
N LEU A 274 -18.53 -13.67 7.80
CA LEU A 274 -17.19 -13.12 7.95
C LEU A 274 -16.19 -14.18 8.47
N LYS A 275 -15.12 -14.41 7.71
CA LYS A 275 -13.98 -15.23 8.15
C LYS A 275 -12.99 -14.38 8.93
N THR A 276 -12.59 -14.88 10.10
CA THR A 276 -11.58 -14.24 10.94
C THR A 276 -10.43 -15.20 11.25
N PHE A 277 -9.22 -14.62 11.36
CA PHE A 277 -8.00 -15.40 11.58
C PHE A 277 -7.21 -14.78 12.72
N THR A 278 -6.75 -15.63 13.64
CA THR A 278 -5.78 -15.28 14.67
C THR A 278 -4.60 -16.21 14.64
N VAL A 279 -3.46 -15.76 15.15
CA VAL A 279 -2.31 -16.63 15.41
C VAL A 279 -2.24 -16.98 16.87
N SER A 280 -1.92 -18.24 17.15
CA SER A 280 -1.59 -18.71 18.47
C SER A 280 -0.11 -19.13 18.53
N PHE A 281 0.50 -18.85 19.66
CA PHE A 281 1.87 -19.23 20.00
C PHE A 281 1.84 -20.04 21.29
N ASP A 282 2.77 -20.98 21.43
CA ASP A 282 2.93 -21.76 22.65
C ASP A 282 3.68 -20.94 23.72
N ASP A 283 3.18 -19.72 24.06
CA ASP A 283 3.78 -18.89 25.11
C ASP A 283 2.74 -18.13 25.95
N GLU A 284 3.24 -17.36 26.96
CA GLU A 284 2.41 -16.61 27.92
C GLU A 284 1.68 -15.40 27.27
N TYR A 285 2.07 -14.96 26.06
CA TYR A 285 1.50 -13.80 25.36
C TYR A 285 0.52 -14.21 24.26
N ASN A 286 -0.09 -15.40 24.39
CA ASN A 286 -1.07 -15.88 23.42
C ASN A 286 -2.39 -15.10 23.52
N GLU A 287 -2.70 -14.29 22.50
CA GLU A 287 -3.94 -13.49 22.41
C GLU A 287 -5.14 -14.27 21.84
N ALA A 288 -4.94 -15.49 21.35
CA ALA A 288 -6.00 -16.28 20.73
C ALA A 288 -7.25 -16.47 21.60
N PRO A 289 -7.16 -16.64 22.93
CA PRO A 289 -8.36 -16.71 23.78
C PRO A 289 -9.21 -15.42 23.75
N LEU A 290 -8.58 -14.24 23.69
CA LEU A 290 -9.31 -12.97 23.58
C LEU A 290 -9.93 -12.80 22.20
N ALA A 291 -9.20 -13.13 21.14
CA ALA A 291 -9.71 -13.14 19.77
C ALA A 291 -10.94 -14.07 19.65
N LYS A 292 -10.89 -15.25 20.27
CA LYS A 292 -12.00 -16.19 20.29
C LYS A 292 -13.27 -15.61 20.93
N LEU A 293 -13.14 -14.85 22.03
CA LEU A 293 -14.30 -14.17 22.66
C LEU A 293 -14.97 -13.17 21.73
N VAL A 294 -14.18 -12.41 20.96
CA VAL A 294 -14.71 -11.48 19.96
C VAL A 294 -15.39 -12.25 18.84
N ALA A 295 -14.74 -13.28 18.31
CA ALA A 295 -15.28 -14.12 17.25
C ALA A 295 -16.62 -14.76 17.64
N ASP A 296 -16.73 -15.30 18.86
CA ASP A 296 -17.97 -15.90 19.37
C ASP A 296 -19.09 -14.87 19.56
N ARG A 297 -18.75 -13.66 20.03
CA ARG A 297 -19.71 -12.57 20.20
C ARG A 297 -20.33 -12.11 18.88
N TYR A 298 -19.54 -12.03 17.83
CA TYR A 298 -19.96 -11.55 16.51
C TYR A 298 -20.26 -12.66 15.52
N ASN A 299 -20.25 -13.92 16.00
CA ASN A 299 -20.59 -15.13 15.22
C ASN A 299 -19.80 -15.24 13.91
N THR A 300 -18.48 -14.97 13.95
CA THR A 300 -17.60 -15.08 12.79
C THR A 300 -17.09 -16.51 12.59
N HIS A 301 -16.75 -16.87 11.34
CA HIS A 301 -16.08 -18.13 11.04
C HIS A 301 -14.59 -18.04 11.41
N HIS A 302 -14.29 -18.30 12.68
CA HIS A 302 -12.97 -18.08 13.27
C HIS A 302 -12.03 -19.26 13.05
N THR A 303 -10.83 -18.96 12.55
CA THR A 303 -9.72 -19.93 12.39
C THR A 303 -8.53 -19.49 13.23
N GLU A 304 -8.16 -20.33 14.21
CA GLU A 304 -6.92 -20.17 14.95
C GLU A 304 -5.77 -20.87 14.19
N ILE A 305 -4.71 -20.11 13.90
CA ILE A 305 -3.53 -20.56 13.18
C ILE A 305 -2.41 -20.77 14.17
N ASN A 306 -2.09 -22.04 14.46
CA ASN A 306 -0.97 -22.36 15.33
C ASN A 306 0.35 -22.24 14.58
N ILE A 307 1.24 -21.37 15.05
CA ILE A 307 2.54 -21.10 14.43
C ILE A 307 3.65 -21.85 15.16
N SER A 308 4.36 -22.67 14.40
CA SER A 308 5.60 -23.30 14.84
C SER A 308 6.81 -22.60 14.23
N PHE A 309 7.76 -22.23 15.07
CA PHE A 309 9.03 -21.60 14.65
C PHE A 309 10.13 -22.59 14.26
N ASN A 310 9.79 -23.83 13.92
CA ASN A 310 10.77 -24.88 13.59
C ASN A 310 11.72 -24.47 12.43
N ASN A 311 11.26 -23.62 11.51
CA ASN A 311 12.03 -23.14 10.38
C ASN A 311 12.45 -21.66 10.52
N LEU A 312 12.38 -21.09 11.74
CA LEU A 312 12.57 -19.65 11.96
C LEU A 312 13.84 -19.10 11.32
N LYS A 313 14.97 -19.82 11.44
CA LYS A 313 16.25 -19.36 10.88
C LYS A 313 16.19 -19.17 9.36
N SER A 314 15.66 -20.14 8.61
CA SER A 314 15.54 -20.06 7.16
C SER A 314 14.49 -19.06 6.71
N ASP A 315 13.38 -18.94 7.46
CA ASP A 315 12.33 -17.98 7.16
C ASP A 315 12.77 -16.55 7.47
N LEU A 316 13.55 -16.34 8.53
CA LEU A 316 14.14 -15.02 8.84
C LEU A 316 15.06 -14.52 7.72
N GLU A 317 15.90 -15.39 7.16
CA GLU A 317 16.71 -15.01 5.99
C GLU A 317 15.87 -14.60 4.78
N LYS A 318 14.75 -15.28 4.52
CA LYS A 318 13.82 -14.90 3.44
C LYS A 318 13.15 -13.55 3.72
N ILE A 319 12.67 -13.35 4.96
CA ILE A 319 12.03 -12.09 5.37
C ILE A 319 13.00 -10.93 5.16
N LEU A 320 14.22 -11.02 5.71
CA LEU A 320 15.23 -9.96 5.62
C LEU A 320 15.66 -9.68 4.17
N ARG A 321 15.84 -10.71 3.34
CA ARG A 321 16.16 -10.54 1.92
C ARG A 321 15.04 -9.85 1.15
N ASN A 322 13.78 -10.09 1.53
CA ASN A 322 12.63 -9.52 0.82
C ASN A 322 12.49 -8.00 1.05
N TYR A 323 12.89 -7.48 2.22
CA TYR A 323 12.85 -6.04 2.48
C TYR A 323 13.82 -5.24 1.59
N GLY A 324 14.93 -5.83 1.15
CA GLY A 324 15.93 -5.17 0.30
C GLY A 324 16.82 -4.16 1.04
N GLU A 325 16.52 -3.91 2.30
CA GLU A 325 17.26 -3.05 3.22
C GLU A 325 17.25 -3.65 4.64
N PRO A 326 18.15 -3.21 5.55
CA PRO A 326 18.09 -3.59 6.96
C PRO A 326 16.76 -3.17 7.59
N PHE A 327 16.13 -4.09 8.32
CA PHE A 327 14.83 -3.90 8.95
C PHE A 327 14.89 -4.36 10.42
N PHE A 328 14.45 -3.53 11.36
CA PHE A 328 14.62 -3.78 12.80
C PHE A 328 13.32 -4.24 13.50
N ASP A 329 12.15 -4.04 12.89
CA ASP A 329 10.88 -4.38 13.53
C ASP A 329 10.65 -5.89 13.55
N SER A 330 10.61 -6.47 14.77
CA SER A 330 10.38 -7.89 14.97
C SER A 330 8.97 -8.37 14.61
N SER A 331 8.00 -7.45 14.47
CA SER A 331 6.63 -7.76 14.04
C SER A 331 6.56 -8.34 12.62
N ALA A 332 7.60 -8.13 11.81
CA ALA A 332 7.73 -8.77 10.49
C ALA A 332 7.67 -10.31 10.55
N ILE A 333 8.14 -10.92 11.63
CA ILE A 333 8.13 -12.39 11.80
C ILE A 333 6.70 -12.91 11.95
N PRO A 334 5.92 -12.52 12.98
CA PRO A 334 4.53 -12.95 13.08
C PRO A 334 3.68 -12.53 11.87
N ALA A 335 3.88 -11.33 11.30
CA ALA A 335 3.18 -10.89 10.11
C ALA A 335 3.42 -11.80 8.90
N TYR A 336 4.67 -12.25 8.69
CA TYR A 336 4.99 -13.23 7.65
C TYR A 336 4.25 -14.55 7.85
N TYR A 337 4.28 -15.10 9.06
CA TYR A 337 3.65 -16.39 9.34
C TYR A 337 2.13 -16.32 9.22
N VAL A 338 1.49 -15.30 9.80
CA VAL A 338 0.03 -15.15 9.70
C VAL A 338 -0.41 -14.96 8.26
N SER A 339 0.31 -14.13 7.49
CA SER A 339 -0.01 -13.89 6.08
C SER A 339 0.17 -15.14 5.22
N ARG A 340 1.24 -15.90 5.46
CA ARG A 340 1.49 -17.17 4.76
C ARG A 340 0.38 -18.18 5.00
N GLU A 341 -0.05 -18.33 6.22
CA GLU A 341 -1.08 -19.30 6.59
C GLU A 341 -2.47 -18.84 6.12
N ALA A 342 -2.83 -17.56 6.35
CA ALA A 342 -4.11 -17.00 5.93
C ALA A 342 -4.29 -17.01 4.39
N LYS A 343 -3.19 -16.86 3.62
CA LYS A 343 -3.22 -16.95 2.16
C LYS A 343 -3.76 -18.27 1.62
N LYS A 344 -3.74 -19.33 2.41
CA LYS A 344 -4.34 -20.63 2.04
C LYS A 344 -5.88 -20.58 1.99
N TYR A 345 -6.49 -19.60 2.65
CA TYR A 345 -7.92 -19.44 2.78
C TYR A 345 -8.45 -18.25 1.98
N LEU A 346 -7.80 -17.09 2.10
CA LEU A 346 -8.24 -15.83 1.49
C LEU A 346 -7.08 -15.07 0.86
N THR A 347 -7.42 -14.21 -0.10
CA THR A 347 -6.46 -13.31 -0.74
C THR A 347 -6.53 -11.90 -0.16
N VAL A 348 -7.69 -11.49 0.35
CA VAL A 348 -7.94 -10.13 0.86
C VAL A 348 -8.34 -10.22 2.33
N ILE A 349 -7.64 -9.46 3.16
CA ILE A 349 -7.85 -9.43 4.62
C ILE A 349 -7.76 -7.98 5.11
N ILE A 350 -8.71 -7.58 5.94
CA ILE A 350 -8.69 -6.33 6.70
C ILE A 350 -7.96 -6.58 8.03
N ASN A 351 -7.17 -5.62 8.47
CA ASN A 351 -6.50 -5.64 9.77
C ASN A 351 -6.70 -4.31 10.52
N GLY A 352 -6.19 -4.24 11.76
CA GLY A 352 -6.25 -3.04 12.61
C GLY A 352 -5.04 -2.12 12.49
N ASP A 353 -4.13 -2.35 11.52
CA ASP A 353 -2.91 -1.57 11.37
C ASP A 353 -3.23 -0.09 11.08
N GLY A 354 -2.44 0.82 11.67
CA GLY A 354 -2.61 2.27 11.55
C GLY A 354 -3.45 2.91 12.67
N ALA A 355 -4.15 2.11 13.49
CA ALA A 355 -4.96 2.65 14.58
C ALA A 355 -4.09 3.27 15.69
N ASP A 356 -3.00 2.62 16.08
CA ASP A 356 -2.06 3.15 17.08
C ASP A 356 -1.46 4.50 16.66
N GLU A 357 -1.19 4.68 15.37
CA GLU A 357 -0.66 5.93 14.82
C GLU A 357 -1.70 7.06 14.86
N LEU A 358 -2.97 6.74 14.57
CA LEU A 358 -4.05 7.73 14.54
C LEU A 358 -4.59 8.07 15.93
N PHE A 359 -4.68 7.08 16.83
CA PHE A 359 -5.31 7.22 18.14
C PHE A 359 -4.30 7.19 19.30
N ALA A 360 -3.00 7.32 19.00
CA ALA A 360 -1.91 7.34 20.00
C ALA A 360 -1.88 6.09 20.91
N GLY A 361 -2.17 4.90 20.38
CA GLY A 361 -2.29 3.65 21.12
C GLY A 361 -0.96 3.08 21.64
N TYR A 362 0.18 3.47 21.08
CA TYR A 362 1.48 2.97 21.49
C TYR A 362 1.86 3.40 22.90
N ARG A 363 2.23 2.45 23.75
CA ARG A 363 2.72 2.72 25.12
C ARG A 363 3.89 3.71 25.17
N ARG A 364 4.70 3.78 24.11
CA ARG A 364 5.82 4.74 23.99
C ARG A 364 5.39 6.20 23.92
N TYR A 365 4.11 6.52 23.66
CA TYR A 365 3.59 7.88 23.69
C TYR A 365 3.31 8.39 25.11
N VAL A 366 3.07 7.50 26.07
CA VAL A 366 2.73 7.87 27.46
C VAL A 366 3.80 8.78 28.12
N PRO A 367 5.14 8.57 27.96
CA PRO A 367 6.11 9.50 28.50
C PRO A 367 6.02 10.91 27.91
N PHE A 368 5.65 11.03 26.61
CA PHE A 368 5.57 12.32 25.92
C PHE A 368 4.34 13.13 26.31
N SER A 369 3.25 12.49 26.80
CA SER A 369 2.05 13.19 27.26
C SER A 369 2.24 13.95 28.57
N LYS A 370 3.41 13.80 29.22
CA LYS A 370 3.75 14.46 30.49
C LYS A 370 4.60 15.71 30.31
N TYR A 371 4.97 16.01 29.08
CA TYR A 371 5.76 17.20 28.70
C TYR A 371 4.97 18.09 27.73
#